data_ead0c08a802b2d334f7c163e12f0d04b
#
_entry.id   ead0c08a802b2d334f7c163e12f0d04b
#
_cell.length_a   1.000
_cell.length_b   1.000
_cell.length_c   1.000
_cell.angle_alpha   90.00
_cell.angle_beta   90.00
_cell.angle_gamma   90.00
#
_symmetry.space_group_name_H-M   'P 1'
#
loop_
_entity.id
_entity.type
_entity.pdbx_description
1 polymer ?
#
loop_
_entity_poly.entity_id
_entity_poly.type
_entity_poly.pdbx_seq_one_letter_code
_entity_poly.pdbx_strand_id
1 'polypeptide(L)'
;IILALADRALVLLPSSDAAQESVSQTMVAITAFLVPLNLLAFSILKEDSLSTFRGVTRVLLVLTQPFLLLWLCLPDQHVLASSFTQEFIPALYMKWTPIPQPALIAFAIALLLHVIRFTLHRNPLEGGAIWALCAVFVAYHSTRYGWQPTNFFMAAGLILFVTLLQSFYQRAYRDELTGIPGRLAYEEAIGQLGKKYSLAVIGIDQLSQYANTHGKPVSEQILKLVAPRVQAACAEGQVFRTTGEELTVLFPGK
;
A
#
# COMPACT_ATOMS: atom_id res chain seq x y z
N ILE A 1 11.58 5.03 6.31
CA ILE A 1 12.63 4.72 7.31
C ILE A 1 13.37 3.45 6.89
N ILE A 2 12.72 2.26 6.77
CA ILE A 2 13.41 1.00 6.51
C ILE A 2 14.16 0.96 5.18
N LEU A 3 13.62 1.56 4.11
CA LEU A 3 14.31 1.69 2.83
C LEU A 3 15.58 2.54 2.94
N ALA A 4 15.54 3.62 3.74
CA ALA A 4 16.70 4.45 3.99
C ALA A 4 17.77 3.71 4.83
N LEU A 5 17.36 2.90 5.79
CA LEU A 5 18.26 2.05 6.56
C LEU A 5 18.90 0.97 5.69
N ALA A 6 18.11 0.36 4.79
CA ALA A 6 18.60 -0.63 3.83
C ALA A 6 19.64 -0.02 2.87
N ASP A 7 19.35 1.17 2.34
CA ASP A 7 20.28 1.91 1.49
C ASP A 7 21.61 2.20 2.21
N ARG A 8 21.54 2.71 3.46
CA ARG A 8 22.73 3.00 4.26
C ARG A 8 23.53 1.75 4.60
N ALA A 9 22.87 0.64 4.92
CA ALA A 9 23.53 -0.62 5.17
C ALA A 9 24.33 -1.08 3.94
N LEU A 10 23.77 -0.97 2.74
CA LEU A 10 24.45 -1.34 1.49
C LEU A 10 25.59 -0.37 1.11
N VAL A 11 25.45 0.92 1.41
CA VAL A 11 26.52 1.90 1.15
C VAL A 11 27.73 1.71 2.09
N LEU A 12 27.52 1.17 3.29
CA LEU A 12 28.57 0.90 4.27
C LEU A 12 29.32 -0.42 4.01
N LEU A 13 28.86 -1.28 3.09
CA LEU A 13 29.50 -2.57 2.77
C LEU A 13 31.01 -2.47 2.40
N PRO A 14 31.48 -1.51 1.59
CA PRO A 14 32.91 -1.42 1.28
C PRO A 14 33.66 -0.67 2.38
N SER A 15 33.89 -1.30 3.54
CA SER A 15 34.71 -0.76 4.60
C SER A 15 35.99 -1.60 4.78
N SER A 16 37.10 -0.92 5.11
CA SER A 16 38.42 -1.55 5.27
C SER A 16 38.58 -2.34 6.59
N ASP A 17 37.63 -2.17 7.54
CA ASP A 17 37.67 -2.80 8.84
C ASP A 17 36.78 -4.04 8.88
N ALA A 18 37.31 -5.20 9.19
CA ALA A 18 36.61 -6.48 9.24
C ALA A 18 35.38 -6.46 10.23
N ALA A 19 35.51 -5.73 11.32
CA ALA A 19 34.39 -5.56 12.28
C ALA A 19 33.23 -4.75 11.68
N GLN A 20 33.52 -3.70 10.94
CA GLN A 20 32.52 -2.86 10.28
C GLN A 20 31.87 -3.60 9.10
N GLU A 21 32.63 -4.42 8.39
CA GLU A 21 32.10 -5.28 7.33
C GLU A 21 31.11 -6.31 7.87
N SER A 22 31.41 -6.97 9.00
CA SER A 22 30.49 -7.93 9.62
C SER A 22 29.18 -7.30 10.09
N VAL A 23 29.23 -6.10 10.70
CA VAL A 23 28.06 -5.34 11.10
C VAL A 23 27.22 -4.93 9.89
N SER A 24 27.86 -4.47 8.84
CA SER A 24 27.20 -4.04 7.60
C SER A 24 26.49 -5.23 6.91
N GLN A 25 27.13 -6.39 6.81
CA GLN A 25 26.53 -7.61 6.26
C GLN A 25 25.30 -8.04 7.08
N THR A 26 25.39 -7.98 8.41
CA THR A 26 24.26 -8.27 9.31
C THR A 26 23.11 -7.29 9.10
N MET A 27 23.39 -5.99 9.00
CA MET A 27 22.37 -4.97 8.72
C MET A 27 21.68 -5.21 7.37
N VAL A 28 22.44 -5.56 6.34
CA VAL A 28 21.90 -5.89 5.02
C VAL A 28 20.99 -7.12 5.08
N ALA A 29 21.40 -8.17 5.78
CA ALA A 29 20.59 -9.38 5.93
C ALA A 29 19.26 -9.11 6.63
N ILE A 30 19.30 -8.38 7.75
CA ILE A 30 18.12 -8.04 8.53
C ILE A 30 17.19 -7.11 7.74
N THR A 31 17.71 -6.06 7.12
CA THR A 31 16.90 -5.14 6.32
C THR A 31 16.29 -5.82 5.09
N ALA A 32 17.04 -6.68 4.40
CA ALA A 32 16.54 -7.48 3.29
C ALA A 32 15.39 -8.42 3.69
N PHE A 33 15.42 -8.93 4.92
CA PHE A 33 14.34 -9.75 5.47
C PHE A 33 13.13 -8.90 5.90
N LEU A 34 13.36 -7.77 6.57
CA LEU A 34 12.28 -6.93 7.12
C LEU A 34 11.51 -6.15 6.06
N VAL A 35 12.15 -5.67 4.97
CA VAL A 35 11.49 -4.84 3.96
C VAL A 35 10.29 -5.53 3.32
N PRO A 36 10.40 -6.77 2.79
CA PRO A 36 9.25 -7.46 2.21
C PRO A 36 8.14 -7.72 3.22
N LEU A 37 8.49 -8.05 4.47
CA LEU A 37 7.51 -8.27 5.54
C LEU A 37 6.77 -6.98 5.92
N ASN A 38 7.45 -5.85 5.93
CA ASN A 38 6.82 -4.56 6.16
C ASN A 38 5.83 -4.18 5.08
N LEU A 39 6.22 -4.33 3.81
CA LEU A 39 5.32 -4.07 2.69
C LEU A 39 4.07 -4.95 2.80
N LEU A 40 4.24 -6.21 3.14
CA LEU A 40 3.15 -7.14 3.36
C LEU A 40 2.28 -6.74 4.57
N ALA A 41 2.87 -6.40 5.69
CA ALA A 41 2.15 -5.97 6.89
C ALA A 41 1.32 -4.71 6.63
N PHE A 42 1.87 -3.73 5.92
CA PHE A 42 1.14 -2.51 5.54
C PHE A 42 -0.04 -2.80 4.61
N SER A 43 0.07 -3.77 3.74
CA SER A 43 -1.00 -4.17 2.83
C SER A 43 -2.11 -4.94 3.54
N ILE A 44 -1.77 -5.84 4.49
CA ILE A 44 -2.74 -6.68 5.19
C ILE A 44 -3.49 -5.90 6.27
N LEU A 45 -2.79 -5.06 6.99
CA LEU A 45 -3.39 -4.28 8.07
C LEU A 45 -4.37 -3.25 7.47
N LYS A 46 -5.64 -3.37 7.80
CA LYS A 46 -6.70 -2.46 7.36
C LYS A 46 -6.37 -1.02 7.76
N GLU A 47 -6.65 -0.05 6.91
CA GLU A 47 -6.43 1.36 7.21
C GLU A 47 -7.45 1.85 8.24
N ASP A 48 -7.07 1.75 9.50
CA ASP A 48 -7.78 2.37 10.61
C ASP A 48 -7.13 3.74 10.91
N SER A 49 -7.89 4.64 11.50
CA SER A 49 -7.39 5.95 11.97
C SER A 49 -6.16 5.78 12.87
N LEU A 50 -5.19 6.71 12.76
CA LEU A 50 -4.00 6.74 13.61
C LEU A 50 -4.32 6.79 15.11
N SER A 51 -5.50 7.29 15.47
CA SER A 51 -5.99 7.33 16.85
C SER A 51 -6.53 5.98 17.36
N THR A 52 -6.66 4.99 16.49
CA THR A 52 -7.10 3.65 16.85
C THR A 52 -5.92 2.84 17.40
N PHE A 53 -6.16 1.92 18.34
CA PHE A 53 -5.13 1.03 18.88
C PHE A 53 -4.31 0.33 17.77
N ARG A 54 -4.96 -0.10 16.71
CA ARG A 54 -4.31 -0.71 15.54
C ARG A 54 -3.42 0.27 14.76
N GLY A 55 -3.85 1.54 14.61
CA GLY A 55 -3.04 2.58 13.97
C GLY A 55 -1.78 2.88 14.76
N VAL A 56 -1.90 3.05 16.08
CA VAL A 56 -0.75 3.24 16.98
C VAL A 56 0.22 2.06 16.92
N THR A 57 -0.30 0.82 16.94
CA THR A 57 0.55 -0.39 16.85
C THR A 57 1.38 -0.42 15.57
N ARG A 58 0.83 0.02 14.42
CA ARG A 58 1.58 0.13 13.16
C ARG A 58 2.73 1.12 13.25
N VAL A 59 2.46 2.30 13.79
CA VAL A 59 3.49 3.33 13.96
C VAL A 59 4.59 2.83 14.88
N LEU A 60 4.23 2.22 16.00
CA LEU A 60 5.18 1.63 16.94
C LEU A 60 6.01 0.53 16.28
N LEU A 61 5.39 -0.36 15.50
CA LEU A 61 6.09 -1.43 14.80
C LEU A 61 7.18 -0.87 13.85
N VAL A 62 6.89 0.21 13.14
CA VAL A 62 7.88 0.87 12.26
C VAL A 62 8.97 1.57 13.05
N LEU A 63 8.59 2.28 14.13
CA LEU A 63 9.53 3.04 14.94
C LEU A 63 10.46 2.16 15.78
N THR A 64 10.05 0.95 16.15
CA THR A 64 10.89 -0.01 16.91
C THR A 64 11.94 -0.68 16.03
N GLN A 65 11.77 -0.73 14.71
CA GLN A 65 12.70 -1.43 13.80
C GLN A 65 14.14 -0.88 13.81
N PRO A 66 14.38 0.43 13.78
CA PRO A 66 15.75 0.96 13.91
C PRO A 66 16.43 0.51 15.20
N PHE A 67 15.69 0.49 16.30
CA PHE A 67 16.22 0.04 17.59
C PHE A 67 16.49 -1.47 17.58
N LEU A 68 15.60 -2.25 16.97
CA LEU A 68 15.79 -3.69 16.79
C LEU A 68 17.04 -3.98 15.94
N LEU A 69 17.25 -3.24 14.85
CA LEU A 69 18.43 -3.36 14.01
C LEU A 69 19.71 -3.07 14.81
N LEU A 70 19.75 -1.94 15.52
CA LEU A 70 20.89 -1.56 16.35
C LEU A 70 21.16 -2.62 17.43
N TRP A 71 20.12 -3.12 18.07
CA TRP A 71 20.22 -4.15 19.09
C TRP A 71 20.79 -5.47 18.54
N LEU A 72 20.31 -5.93 17.37
CA LEU A 72 20.80 -7.14 16.71
C LEU A 72 22.25 -7.02 16.20
N CYS A 73 22.74 -5.81 15.98
CA CYS A 73 24.13 -5.55 15.61
C CYS A 73 25.09 -5.51 16.80
N LEU A 74 24.60 -5.62 18.05
CA LEU A 74 25.46 -5.70 19.21
C LEU A 74 26.23 -7.03 19.25
N PRO A 75 27.50 -7.05 19.74
CA PRO A 75 28.33 -8.24 19.77
C PRO A 75 27.70 -9.45 20.49
N ASP A 76 26.90 -9.20 21.52
CA ASP A 76 26.26 -10.25 22.30
C ASP A 76 25.12 -10.98 21.57
N GLN A 77 24.66 -10.47 20.44
CA GLN A 77 23.51 -10.98 19.68
C GLN A 77 23.87 -11.83 18.47
N HIS A 78 25.11 -12.31 18.37
CA HIS A 78 25.62 -13.08 17.22
C HIS A 78 24.75 -14.29 16.85
N VAL A 79 24.17 -14.99 17.83
CA VAL A 79 23.33 -16.18 17.61
C VAL A 79 22.02 -15.79 16.89
N LEU A 80 21.37 -14.71 17.29
CA LEU A 80 20.16 -14.23 16.64
C LEU A 80 20.45 -13.60 15.28
N ALA A 81 21.52 -12.83 15.20
CA ALA A 81 21.95 -12.22 13.94
C ALA A 81 22.32 -13.25 12.87
N SER A 82 22.97 -14.36 13.25
CA SER A 82 23.32 -15.44 12.33
C SER A 82 22.11 -16.16 11.73
N SER A 83 20.95 -16.12 12.37
CA SER A 83 19.72 -16.70 11.82
C SER A 83 19.29 -16.00 10.52
N PHE A 84 19.62 -14.72 10.33
CA PHE A 84 19.31 -13.97 9.10
C PHE A 84 20.27 -14.25 7.95
N THR A 85 21.43 -14.84 8.24
CA THR A 85 22.45 -15.24 7.26
C THR A 85 22.52 -16.75 7.07
N GLN A 86 21.62 -17.51 7.70
CA GLN A 86 21.62 -18.96 7.65
C GLN A 86 21.46 -19.48 6.21
N GLU A 87 22.28 -20.45 5.85
CA GLU A 87 22.23 -21.14 4.57
C GLU A 87 21.49 -22.47 4.71
N PHE A 88 20.33 -22.59 4.05
CA PHE A 88 19.54 -23.83 3.98
C PHE A 88 19.94 -24.69 2.76
N ILE A 89 20.39 -24.01 1.69
CA ILE A 89 20.81 -24.61 0.43
C ILE A 89 22.29 -24.25 0.23
N PRO A 90 23.14 -25.20 -0.20
CA PRO A 90 24.56 -24.93 -0.41
C PRO A 90 24.79 -23.69 -1.28
N ALA A 91 25.72 -22.81 -0.87
CA ALA A 91 26.05 -21.56 -1.56
C ALA A 91 26.38 -21.73 -3.05
N LEU A 92 26.78 -22.94 -3.46
CA LEU A 92 27.08 -23.26 -4.87
C LEU A 92 25.86 -23.02 -5.79
N TYR A 93 24.64 -23.30 -5.33
CA TYR A 93 23.41 -23.13 -6.09
C TYR A 93 22.83 -21.70 -6.01
N MET A 94 23.29 -20.89 -5.04
CA MET A 94 22.78 -19.55 -4.76
C MET A 94 23.74 -18.42 -5.20
N LYS A 95 24.75 -18.72 -6.00
CA LYS A 95 25.75 -17.73 -6.50
C LYS A 95 25.14 -16.61 -7.39
N TRP A 96 23.88 -16.74 -7.80
CA TRP A 96 23.24 -15.79 -8.68
C TRP A 96 22.81 -14.48 -7.97
N THR A 97 22.65 -14.47 -6.63
CA THR A 97 22.25 -13.29 -5.85
C THR A 97 23.06 -13.17 -4.55
N PRO A 98 23.37 -11.92 -4.10
CA PRO A 98 23.99 -11.68 -2.81
C PRO A 98 22.98 -11.67 -1.65
N ILE A 99 21.68 -11.83 -1.95
CA ILE A 99 20.61 -11.74 -0.93
C ILE A 99 20.62 -13.02 -0.09
N PRO A 100 20.64 -12.93 1.25
CA PRO A 100 20.58 -14.08 2.15
C PRO A 100 19.31 -14.92 1.93
N GLN A 101 19.44 -16.25 2.11
CA GLN A 101 18.32 -17.19 1.86
C GLN A 101 17.07 -16.91 2.67
N PRO A 102 17.11 -16.57 3.98
CA PRO A 102 15.92 -16.17 4.73
C PRO A 102 15.22 -14.97 4.13
N ALA A 103 15.97 -13.98 3.64
CA ALA A 103 15.41 -12.81 2.97
C ALA A 103 14.76 -13.18 1.62
N LEU A 104 15.38 -14.07 0.82
CA LEU A 104 14.77 -14.58 -0.41
C LEU A 104 13.43 -15.26 -0.17
N ILE A 105 13.31 -16.05 0.91
CA ILE A 105 12.04 -16.68 1.32
C ILE A 105 11.03 -15.60 1.68
N ALA A 106 11.42 -14.57 2.43
CA ALA A 106 10.54 -13.46 2.78
C ALA A 106 10.06 -12.70 1.53
N PHE A 107 10.95 -12.44 0.55
CA PHE A 107 10.58 -11.84 -0.75
C PHE A 107 9.59 -12.71 -1.53
N ALA A 108 9.83 -14.02 -1.60
CA ALA A 108 8.96 -14.95 -2.31
C ALA A 108 7.55 -15.01 -1.69
N ILE A 109 7.47 -15.12 -0.37
CA ILE A 109 6.20 -15.13 0.37
C ILE A 109 5.47 -13.80 0.19
N ALA A 110 6.15 -12.66 0.37
CA ALA A 110 5.56 -11.34 0.22
C ALA A 110 5.04 -11.13 -1.21
N LEU A 111 5.83 -11.49 -2.23
CA LEU A 111 5.42 -11.37 -3.63
C LEU A 111 4.19 -12.23 -3.92
N LEU A 112 4.20 -13.50 -3.50
CA LEU A 112 3.07 -14.41 -3.70
C LEU A 112 1.79 -13.86 -3.06
N LEU A 113 1.86 -13.40 -1.82
CA LEU A 113 0.70 -12.86 -1.11
C LEU A 113 0.19 -11.56 -1.73
N HIS A 114 1.08 -10.64 -2.16
CA HIS A 114 0.67 -9.44 -2.89
C HIS A 114 0.00 -9.76 -4.23
N VAL A 115 0.52 -10.72 -4.99
CA VAL A 115 -0.09 -11.16 -6.26
C VAL A 115 -1.48 -11.75 -6.03
N ILE A 116 -1.63 -12.64 -5.02
CA ILE A 116 -2.95 -13.20 -4.66
C ILE A 116 -3.92 -12.07 -4.28
N ARG A 117 -3.51 -11.14 -3.43
CA ARG A 117 -4.36 -10.02 -3.00
C ARG A 117 -4.71 -9.09 -4.15
N PHE A 118 -3.76 -8.79 -5.03
CA PHE A 118 -4.01 -7.97 -6.22
C PHE A 118 -5.03 -8.62 -7.15
N THR A 119 -4.96 -9.93 -7.38
CA THR A 119 -5.94 -10.66 -8.22
C THR A 119 -7.34 -10.67 -7.60
N LEU A 120 -7.43 -10.76 -6.28
CA LEU A 120 -8.70 -10.80 -5.55
C LEU A 120 -9.35 -9.41 -5.41
N HIS A 121 -8.58 -8.38 -5.09
CA HIS A 121 -9.12 -7.06 -4.71
C HIS A 121 -8.89 -5.97 -5.76
N ARG A 122 -7.96 -6.16 -6.69
CA ARG A 122 -7.55 -5.19 -7.73
C ARG A 122 -7.27 -3.79 -7.18
N ASN A 123 -6.71 -3.72 -5.97
CA ASN A 123 -6.41 -2.46 -5.31
C ASN A 123 -5.08 -1.89 -5.86
N PRO A 124 -4.99 -0.59 -6.21
CA PRO A 124 -3.73 0.05 -6.63
C PRO A 124 -2.58 -0.14 -5.64
N LEU A 125 -2.86 -0.13 -4.34
CA LEU A 125 -1.84 -0.34 -3.29
C LEU A 125 -1.14 -1.69 -3.42
N GLU A 126 -1.85 -2.75 -3.77
CA GLU A 126 -1.24 -4.08 -3.97
C GLU A 126 -0.34 -4.10 -5.22
N GLY A 127 -0.82 -3.48 -6.31
CA GLY A 127 -0.02 -3.34 -7.54
C GLY A 127 1.27 -2.55 -7.30
N GLY A 128 1.16 -1.41 -6.60
CA GLY A 128 2.33 -0.61 -6.22
C GLY A 128 3.29 -1.36 -5.30
N ALA A 129 2.78 -2.12 -4.34
CA ALA A 129 3.60 -2.94 -3.44
C ALA A 129 4.40 -4.02 -4.21
N ILE A 130 3.79 -4.67 -5.22
CA ILE A 130 4.49 -5.64 -6.09
C ILE A 130 5.67 -4.96 -6.79
N TRP A 131 5.45 -3.81 -7.44
CA TRP A 131 6.51 -3.10 -8.16
C TRP A 131 7.57 -2.54 -7.22
N ALA A 132 7.20 -2.03 -6.06
CA ALA A 132 8.14 -1.58 -5.05
C ALA A 132 8.99 -2.74 -4.51
N LEU A 133 8.38 -3.91 -4.29
CA LEU A 133 9.09 -5.12 -3.88
C LEU A 133 10.10 -5.58 -4.94
N CYS A 134 9.73 -5.54 -6.23
CA CYS A 134 10.64 -5.82 -7.34
C CYS A 134 11.81 -4.81 -7.36
N ALA A 135 11.55 -3.52 -7.20
CA ALA A 135 12.59 -2.50 -7.18
C ALA A 135 13.56 -2.69 -6.01
N VAL A 136 13.05 -3.04 -4.81
CA VAL A 136 13.88 -3.35 -3.64
C VAL A 136 14.70 -4.61 -3.86
N PHE A 137 14.13 -5.65 -4.45
CA PHE A 137 14.87 -6.86 -4.82
C PHE A 137 16.04 -6.52 -5.75
N VAL A 138 15.77 -5.72 -6.79
CA VAL A 138 16.83 -5.26 -7.72
C VAL A 138 17.87 -4.42 -6.98
N ALA A 139 17.49 -3.58 -6.01
CA ALA A 139 18.44 -2.80 -5.21
C ALA A 139 19.47 -3.69 -4.50
N TYR A 140 19.01 -4.73 -3.81
CA TYR A 140 19.92 -5.69 -3.17
C TYR A 140 20.71 -6.52 -4.18
N HIS A 141 20.10 -6.91 -5.29
CA HIS A 141 20.77 -7.69 -6.32
C HIS A 141 21.81 -6.89 -7.11
N SER A 142 21.59 -5.59 -7.27
CA SER A 142 22.44 -4.67 -8.04
C SER A 142 23.87 -4.53 -7.46
N THR A 143 24.04 -4.77 -6.17
CA THR A 143 25.35 -4.73 -5.50
C THR A 143 26.35 -5.69 -6.11
N ARG A 144 25.90 -6.83 -6.63
CA ARG A 144 26.72 -7.79 -7.36
C ARG A 144 27.38 -7.20 -8.61
N TYR A 145 26.73 -6.23 -9.25
CA TYR A 145 27.20 -5.60 -10.50
C TYR A 145 27.86 -4.24 -10.26
N GLY A 146 28.02 -3.83 -9.00
CA GLY A 146 28.57 -2.52 -8.64
C GLY A 146 27.63 -1.35 -8.97
N TRP A 147 26.35 -1.59 -9.20
CA TRP A 147 25.39 -0.53 -9.45
C TRP A 147 24.99 0.17 -8.16
N GLN A 148 24.56 1.41 -8.27
CA GLN A 148 24.12 2.21 -7.13
C GLN A 148 22.75 1.73 -6.62
N PRO A 149 22.67 1.06 -5.44
CA PRO A 149 21.40 0.55 -4.91
C PRO A 149 20.43 1.65 -4.57
N THR A 150 20.92 2.84 -4.22
CA THR A 150 20.16 4.03 -3.86
C THR A 150 19.11 4.39 -4.91
N ASN A 151 19.45 4.30 -6.20
CA ASN A 151 18.53 4.62 -7.29
C ASN A 151 17.30 3.70 -7.28
N PHE A 152 17.47 2.42 -6.99
CA PHE A 152 16.37 1.45 -6.92
C PHE A 152 15.53 1.62 -5.66
N PHE A 153 16.14 1.97 -4.52
CA PHE A 153 15.39 2.32 -3.32
C PHE A 153 14.59 3.61 -3.50
N MET A 154 15.15 4.61 -4.18
CA MET A 154 14.41 5.83 -4.55
C MET A 154 13.22 5.50 -5.47
N ALA A 155 13.43 4.63 -6.47
CA ALA A 155 12.35 4.17 -7.35
C ALA A 155 11.26 3.45 -6.57
N ALA A 156 11.61 2.54 -5.64
CA ALA A 156 10.64 1.87 -4.78
C ALA A 156 9.84 2.88 -3.92
N GLY A 157 10.52 3.85 -3.33
CA GLY A 157 9.88 4.93 -2.56
C GLY A 157 8.93 5.77 -3.40
N LEU A 158 9.33 6.12 -4.62
CA LEU A 158 8.50 6.89 -5.56
C LEU A 158 7.26 6.08 -6.00
N ILE A 159 7.42 4.80 -6.31
CA ILE A 159 6.30 3.90 -6.65
C ILE A 159 5.28 3.88 -5.52
N LEU A 160 5.73 3.67 -4.27
CA LEU A 160 4.84 3.65 -3.10
C LEU A 160 4.14 5.00 -2.90
N PHE A 161 4.87 6.11 -3.07
CA PHE A 161 4.32 7.46 -2.94
C PHE A 161 3.23 7.73 -3.99
N VAL A 162 3.51 7.46 -5.27
CA VAL A 162 2.53 7.63 -6.35
C VAL A 162 1.30 6.74 -6.14
N THR A 163 1.53 5.49 -5.75
CA THR A 163 0.44 4.55 -5.48
C THR A 163 -0.44 4.99 -4.30
N LEU A 164 0.18 5.56 -3.26
CA LEU A 164 -0.54 6.11 -2.12
C LEU A 164 -1.39 7.31 -2.56
N LEU A 165 -0.85 8.23 -3.35
CA LEU A 165 -1.61 9.35 -3.92
C LEU A 165 -2.79 8.87 -4.76
N GLN A 166 -2.59 7.86 -5.63
CA GLN A 166 -3.67 7.26 -6.42
C GLN A 166 -4.76 6.66 -5.53
N SER A 167 -4.38 6.01 -4.45
CA SER A 167 -5.32 5.41 -3.49
C SER A 167 -6.15 6.48 -2.76
N PHE A 168 -5.52 7.57 -2.34
CA PHE A 168 -6.22 8.71 -1.74
C PHE A 168 -7.17 9.38 -2.73
N TYR A 169 -6.70 9.60 -3.97
CA TYR A 169 -7.52 10.16 -5.03
C TYR A 169 -8.77 9.31 -5.28
N GLN A 170 -8.61 7.99 -5.47
CA GLN A 170 -9.73 7.09 -5.70
C GLN A 170 -10.75 7.09 -4.56
N ARG A 171 -10.29 7.21 -3.30
CA ARG A 171 -11.20 7.29 -2.15
C ARG A 171 -11.92 8.63 -2.06
N ALA A 172 -11.24 9.74 -2.35
CA ALA A 172 -11.84 11.07 -2.35
C ALA A 172 -12.94 11.20 -3.43
N TYR A 173 -12.79 10.48 -4.55
CA TYR A 173 -13.73 10.52 -5.68
C TYR A 173 -14.91 9.55 -5.55
N ARG A 174 -14.86 8.61 -4.60
CA ARG A 174 -15.97 7.67 -4.38
C ARG A 174 -16.61 7.90 -3.02
N ASP A 175 -17.93 7.78 -3.01
CA ASP A 175 -18.69 7.77 -1.77
C ASP A 175 -18.47 6.44 -1.02
N GLU A 176 -18.03 6.52 0.23
CA GLU A 176 -17.68 5.35 1.04
C GLU A 176 -18.89 4.44 1.31
N LEU A 177 -20.08 5.01 1.37
CA LEU A 177 -21.28 4.26 1.69
C LEU A 177 -21.82 3.48 0.49
N THR A 178 -21.94 4.14 -0.66
CA THR A 178 -22.63 3.62 -1.85
C THR A 178 -21.68 3.08 -2.91
N GLY A 179 -20.39 3.46 -2.84
CA GLY A 179 -19.36 3.08 -3.82
C GLY A 179 -19.46 3.80 -5.17
N ILE A 180 -20.53 4.60 -5.41
CA ILE A 180 -20.66 5.41 -6.61
C ILE A 180 -19.77 6.67 -6.52
N PRO A 181 -19.52 7.39 -7.64
CA PRO A 181 -18.82 8.66 -7.62
C PRO A 181 -19.43 9.65 -6.63
N GLY A 182 -18.59 10.28 -5.82
CA GLY A 182 -18.98 11.24 -4.78
C GLY A 182 -19.02 12.69 -5.30
N ARG A 183 -19.13 13.64 -4.35
CA ARG A 183 -19.24 15.07 -4.63
C ARG A 183 -18.05 15.63 -5.43
N LEU A 184 -16.81 15.24 -5.10
CA LEU A 184 -15.63 15.72 -5.83
C LEU A 184 -15.64 15.26 -7.30
N ALA A 185 -16.05 14.02 -7.55
CA ALA A 185 -16.21 13.52 -8.92
C ALA A 185 -17.29 14.30 -9.69
N TYR A 186 -18.38 14.69 -9.02
CA TYR A 186 -19.42 15.52 -9.60
C TYR A 186 -18.93 16.93 -9.95
N GLU A 187 -18.20 17.59 -9.05
CA GLU A 187 -17.65 18.93 -9.27
C GLU A 187 -16.66 18.94 -10.46
N GLU A 188 -15.83 17.91 -10.58
CA GLU A 188 -14.94 17.76 -11.73
C GLU A 188 -15.70 17.48 -13.02
N ALA A 189 -16.69 16.58 -13.00
CA ALA A 189 -17.51 16.27 -14.16
C ALA A 189 -18.25 17.50 -14.70
N ILE A 190 -18.81 18.34 -13.79
CA ILE A 190 -19.42 19.61 -14.18
C ILE A 190 -18.42 20.57 -14.82
N GLY A 191 -17.21 20.65 -14.27
CA GLY A 191 -16.17 21.52 -14.81
C GLY A 191 -15.71 21.14 -16.23
N GLN A 192 -15.92 19.89 -16.62
CA GLN A 192 -15.57 19.37 -17.95
C GLN A 192 -16.74 19.38 -18.94
N LEU A 193 -17.94 19.82 -18.52
CA LEU A 193 -19.14 19.84 -19.39
C LEU A 193 -19.02 20.89 -20.49
N GLY A 194 -19.52 20.48 -21.65
CA GLY A 194 -19.81 21.40 -22.76
C GLY A 194 -21.04 22.26 -22.51
N LYS A 195 -21.46 23.01 -23.53
CA LYS A 195 -22.60 23.93 -23.46
C LYS A 195 -23.98 23.25 -23.35
N LYS A 196 -24.07 21.96 -23.67
CA LYS A 196 -25.32 21.19 -23.63
C LYS A 196 -25.17 20.04 -22.64
N TYR A 197 -26.04 19.98 -21.65
CA TYR A 197 -26.15 18.89 -20.70
C TYR A 197 -27.54 18.90 -20.04
N SER A 198 -27.94 17.77 -19.52
CA SER A 198 -29.13 17.66 -18.67
C SER A 198 -28.72 17.09 -17.31
N LEU A 199 -29.42 17.53 -16.27
CA LEU A 199 -29.17 17.13 -14.90
C LEU A 199 -30.49 16.65 -14.30
N ALA A 200 -30.46 15.49 -13.66
CA ALA A 200 -31.58 14.98 -12.87
C ALA A 200 -31.14 14.78 -11.43
N VAL A 201 -31.98 15.20 -10.49
CA VAL A 201 -31.79 14.96 -9.07
C VAL A 201 -32.81 13.93 -8.62
N ILE A 202 -32.35 12.87 -7.99
CA ILE A 202 -33.17 11.76 -7.50
C ILE A 202 -33.09 11.75 -5.98
N GLY A 203 -34.18 12.03 -5.31
CA GLY A 203 -34.32 11.89 -3.87
C GLY A 203 -34.99 10.56 -3.52
N ILE A 204 -34.65 10.00 -2.37
CA ILE A 204 -35.36 8.84 -1.81
C ILE A 204 -36.43 9.40 -0.84
N ASP A 205 -37.71 9.20 -1.19
CA ASP A 205 -38.81 9.69 -0.37
C ASP A 205 -38.74 9.16 1.06
N GLN A 206 -38.93 10.07 2.03
CA GLN A 206 -38.98 9.76 3.45
C GLN A 206 -37.74 9.07 4.05
N LEU A 207 -36.57 9.12 3.41
CA LEU A 207 -35.37 8.46 3.91
C LEU A 207 -34.97 8.95 5.32
N SER A 208 -35.08 10.25 5.57
CA SER A 208 -34.86 10.86 6.88
C SER A 208 -35.87 10.37 7.94
N GLN A 209 -37.12 10.13 7.55
CA GLN A 209 -38.15 9.58 8.44
C GLN A 209 -37.83 8.11 8.79
N TYR A 210 -37.39 7.31 7.82
CA TYR A 210 -36.89 5.96 8.07
C TYR A 210 -35.67 5.97 9.01
N ALA A 211 -34.76 6.91 8.84
CA ALA A 211 -33.60 7.07 9.74
C ALA A 211 -34.02 7.39 11.17
N ASN A 212 -35.04 8.23 11.35
CA ASN A 212 -35.57 8.62 12.67
C ASN A 212 -36.32 7.48 13.35
N THR A 213 -37.02 6.64 12.57
CA THR A 213 -37.88 5.56 13.11
C THR A 213 -37.10 4.27 13.36
N HIS A 214 -36.17 3.89 12.44
CA HIS A 214 -35.49 2.62 12.45
C HIS A 214 -33.98 2.75 12.66
N GLY A 215 -33.49 3.97 12.81
CA GLY A 215 -32.07 4.27 13.01
C GLY A 215 -31.31 4.49 11.70
N LYS A 216 -30.22 5.25 11.80
CA LYS A 216 -29.32 5.58 10.69
C LYS A 216 -28.78 4.38 9.90
N PRO A 217 -28.45 3.22 10.52
CA PRO A 217 -27.97 2.05 9.75
C PRO A 217 -28.97 1.55 8.70
N VAL A 218 -30.29 1.67 8.96
CA VAL A 218 -31.33 1.22 8.01
C VAL A 218 -31.38 2.15 6.79
N SER A 219 -31.35 3.47 6.99
CA SER A 219 -31.30 4.43 5.87
C SER A 219 -30.03 4.28 5.03
N GLU A 220 -28.89 3.98 5.64
CA GLU A 220 -27.64 3.68 4.94
C GLU A 220 -27.73 2.39 4.10
N GLN A 221 -28.42 1.35 4.59
CA GLN A 221 -28.68 0.13 3.81
C GLN A 221 -29.57 0.40 2.60
N ILE A 222 -30.60 1.24 2.76
CA ILE A 222 -31.48 1.65 1.64
C ILE A 222 -30.63 2.34 0.57
N LEU A 223 -29.79 3.31 0.94
CA LEU A 223 -28.89 4.00 0.01
C LEU A 223 -27.93 3.04 -0.71
N LYS A 224 -27.35 2.07 0.00
CA LYS A 224 -26.49 1.03 -0.59
C LYS A 224 -27.23 0.17 -1.64
N LEU A 225 -28.50 -0.05 -1.47
CA LEU A 225 -29.32 -0.84 -2.39
C LEU A 225 -29.81 -0.02 -3.60
N VAL A 226 -30.16 1.25 -3.37
CA VAL A 226 -30.75 2.12 -4.40
C VAL A 226 -29.68 2.66 -5.36
N ALA A 227 -28.55 3.13 -4.85
CA ALA A 227 -27.53 3.79 -5.66
C ALA A 227 -27.00 2.96 -6.85
N PRO A 228 -26.65 1.67 -6.69
CA PRO A 228 -26.25 0.84 -7.84
C PRO A 228 -27.38 0.57 -8.83
N ARG A 229 -28.63 0.52 -8.36
CA ARG A 229 -29.80 0.33 -9.23
C ARG A 229 -30.08 1.56 -10.08
N VAL A 230 -29.95 2.76 -9.50
CA VAL A 230 -30.05 4.02 -10.23
C VAL A 230 -28.93 4.10 -11.27
N GLN A 231 -27.71 3.73 -10.90
CA GLN A 231 -26.56 3.69 -11.81
C GLN A 231 -26.81 2.73 -13.00
N ALA A 232 -27.37 1.56 -12.74
CA ALA A 232 -27.70 0.59 -13.78
C ALA A 232 -28.85 1.07 -14.68
N ALA A 233 -29.85 1.78 -14.12
CA ALA A 233 -30.98 2.32 -14.89
C ALA A 233 -30.58 3.53 -15.76
N CYS A 234 -29.57 4.30 -15.34
CA CYS A 234 -29.10 5.50 -16.01
C CYS A 234 -27.83 5.22 -16.82
N ALA A 235 -27.83 4.17 -17.67
CA ALA A 235 -26.63 3.73 -18.43
C ALA A 235 -26.01 4.82 -19.34
N GLU A 236 -26.80 5.80 -19.81
CA GLU A 236 -26.33 6.92 -20.63
C GLU A 236 -25.89 8.15 -19.82
N GLY A 237 -26.12 8.15 -18.50
CA GLY A 237 -25.76 9.21 -17.57
C GLY A 237 -24.72 8.75 -16.55
N GLN A 238 -24.06 9.71 -15.94
CA GLN A 238 -23.17 9.48 -14.82
C GLN A 238 -23.89 9.80 -13.51
N VAL A 239 -23.94 8.83 -12.60
CA VAL A 239 -24.61 8.97 -11.30
C VAL A 239 -23.59 9.34 -10.24
N PHE A 240 -23.93 10.36 -9.45
CA PHE A 240 -23.12 10.90 -8.36
C PHE A 240 -23.94 10.96 -7.07
N ARG A 241 -23.28 10.79 -5.94
CA ARG A 241 -23.84 11.13 -4.63
C ARG A 241 -23.31 12.49 -4.21
N THR A 242 -24.14 13.53 -4.31
CA THR A 242 -23.75 14.93 -4.04
C THR A 242 -24.03 15.36 -2.62
N THR A 243 -25.13 14.86 -2.04
CA THR A 243 -25.55 15.12 -0.66
C THR A 243 -25.94 13.83 0.04
N GLY A 244 -26.27 13.91 1.33
CA GLY A 244 -26.54 12.73 2.18
C GLY A 244 -27.60 11.78 1.63
N GLU A 245 -28.67 12.31 1.03
CA GLU A 245 -29.88 11.54 0.64
C GLU A 245 -30.19 11.63 -0.86
N GLU A 246 -29.46 12.48 -1.63
CA GLU A 246 -29.74 12.75 -3.02
C GLU A 246 -28.67 12.14 -3.94
N LEU A 247 -29.15 11.59 -5.04
CA LEU A 247 -28.34 11.12 -6.16
C LEU A 247 -28.53 12.09 -7.33
N THR A 248 -27.44 12.55 -7.90
CA THR A 248 -27.47 13.42 -9.07
C THR A 248 -27.01 12.64 -10.30
N VAL A 249 -27.79 12.71 -11.37
CA VAL A 249 -27.47 12.07 -12.65
C VAL A 249 -27.15 13.15 -13.68
N LEU A 250 -26.01 13.05 -14.30
CA LEU A 250 -25.51 13.98 -15.29
C LEU A 250 -25.50 13.31 -16.67
N PHE A 251 -26.14 13.94 -17.65
CA PHE A 251 -26.20 13.49 -19.04
C PHE A 251 -25.44 14.49 -19.92
N PRO A 252 -24.20 14.21 -20.32
CA PRO A 252 -23.44 15.09 -21.20
C PRO A 252 -23.99 15.04 -22.62
N GLY A 253 -24.10 16.21 -23.27
CA GLY A 253 -24.49 16.31 -24.68
C GLY A 253 -25.99 16.16 -24.98
N LYS A 254 -26.84 16.10 -23.99
CA LYS A 254 -28.31 16.02 -24.16
C LYS A 254 -29.02 17.26 -23.66
#